data_8d2948944801c386256c2f57825f8209
#
_entry.id   8d2948944801c386256c2f57825f8209
#
_cell.length_a   1.000
_cell.length_b   1.000
_cell.length_c   1.000
_cell.angle_alpha   90.00
_cell.angle_beta   90.00
_cell.angle_gamma   90.00
#
_symmetry.space_group_name_H-M   'P 1'
#
loop_
_entity.id
_entity.type
_entity.pdbx_description
1 polymer ?
#
loop_
_entity_poly.entity_id
_entity_poly.type
_entity_poly.pdbx_seq_one_letter_code
_entity_poly.pdbx_strand_id
1 'polypeptide(L)'
;MDALHPRLLVGRFAECFDFYSAVLPELLGAELIKGTAAGPYANWDVHGQGVLVLFDRAAMAEVAGTAARPVQPAQDTVMFVCRVPEVAAGFDLCVRHGATVVTGVTERPHWGPNLRTAHVRDPEGTLIELQSY
;
A
#
# COMPACT_ATOMS: atom_id res chain seq x y z
N MET A 1 -12.66 -13.73 -9.01
CA MET A 1 -11.73 -14.46 -8.12
C MET A 1 -10.30 -14.11 -8.47
N ASP A 2 -9.53 -13.88 -7.47
CA ASP A 2 -8.15 -13.43 -7.67
C ASP A 2 -7.23 -14.64 -7.84
N ALA A 3 -6.51 -14.68 -8.95
CA ALA A 3 -5.50 -15.71 -9.14
C ALA A 3 -4.24 -15.42 -8.30
N LEU A 4 -3.97 -14.15 -8.09
CA LEU A 4 -2.83 -13.68 -7.32
C LEU A 4 -3.16 -12.31 -6.73
N HIS A 5 -2.87 -12.11 -5.46
CA HIS A 5 -2.99 -10.79 -4.84
C HIS A 5 -1.92 -10.61 -3.77
N PRO A 6 -1.48 -9.36 -3.51
CA PRO A 6 -0.50 -9.09 -2.48
C PRO A 6 -1.13 -9.15 -1.09
N ARG A 7 -0.34 -9.61 -0.13
CA ARG A 7 -0.70 -9.55 1.28
C ARG A 7 0.44 -8.89 2.04
N LEU A 8 0.19 -7.70 2.58
CA LEU A 8 1.15 -7.00 3.41
C LEU A 8 1.13 -7.54 4.82
N LEU A 9 2.28 -7.94 5.32
CA LEU A 9 2.46 -8.40 6.69
C LEU A 9 2.97 -7.22 7.52
N VAL A 10 2.12 -6.74 8.43
CA VAL A 10 2.36 -5.47 9.14
C VAL A 10 2.36 -5.66 10.64
N GLY A 11 3.27 -4.98 11.34
CA GLY A 11 3.29 -4.91 12.79
C GLY A 11 2.40 -3.80 13.33
N ARG A 12 2.12 -2.76 12.54
CA ARG A 12 1.30 -1.61 12.91
C ARG A 12 -0.04 -1.68 12.19
N PHE A 13 -0.80 -2.73 12.49
CA PHE A 13 -2.02 -3.05 11.75
C PHE A 13 -3.05 -1.92 11.77
N ALA A 14 -3.37 -1.38 12.95
CA ALA A 14 -4.40 -0.34 13.05
C ALA A 14 -4.02 0.91 12.24
N GLU A 15 -2.78 1.35 12.33
CA GLU A 15 -2.31 2.53 11.58
C GLU A 15 -2.31 2.29 10.07
N CYS A 16 -1.90 1.11 9.63
CA CYS A 16 -1.97 0.73 8.21
C CYS A 16 -3.41 0.61 7.74
N PHE A 17 -4.28 0.01 8.54
CA PHE A 17 -5.70 -0.09 8.23
C PHE A 17 -6.32 1.31 8.03
N ASP A 18 -6.05 2.23 8.95
CA ASP A 18 -6.59 3.59 8.86
C ASP A 18 -6.06 4.32 7.62
N PHE A 19 -4.77 4.16 7.31
CA PHE A 19 -4.16 4.75 6.13
C PHE A 19 -4.83 4.24 4.85
N TYR A 20 -4.87 2.93 4.65
CA TYR A 20 -5.42 2.35 3.41
C TYR A 20 -6.92 2.56 3.28
N SER A 21 -7.66 2.56 4.40
CA SER A 21 -9.09 2.88 4.37
C SER A 21 -9.36 4.32 3.94
N ALA A 22 -8.44 5.23 4.23
CA ALA A 22 -8.57 6.63 3.82
C ALA A 22 -8.15 6.84 2.35
N VAL A 23 -7.07 6.20 1.89
CA VAL A 23 -6.48 6.54 0.59
C VAL A 23 -6.95 5.65 -0.57
N LEU A 24 -7.16 4.35 -0.35
CA LEU A 24 -7.49 3.44 -1.44
C LEU A 24 -8.82 3.74 -2.15
N PRO A 25 -9.89 4.14 -1.45
CA PRO A 25 -11.13 4.52 -2.14
C PRO A 25 -10.94 5.68 -3.11
N GLU A 26 -10.17 6.69 -2.72
CA GLU A 26 -9.95 7.87 -3.57
C GLU A 26 -8.90 7.61 -4.66
N LEU A 27 -7.84 6.84 -4.36
CA LEU A 27 -6.80 6.55 -5.36
C LEU A 27 -7.27 5.58 -6.43
N LEU A 28 -8.00 4.53 -6.05
CA LEU A 28 -8.30 3.41 -6.92
C LEU A 28 -9.79 3.08 -7.04
N GLY A 29 -10.65 3.74 -6.27
CA GLY A 29 -12.04 3.33 -6.15
C GLY A 29 -12.22 2.00 -5.44
N ALA A 30 -11.27 1.65 -4.58
CA ALA A 30 -11.31 0.37 -3.87
C ALA A 30 -12.36 0.39 -2.75
N GLU A 31 -12.92 -0.77 -2.50
CA GLU A 31 -13.88 -0.99 -1.43
C GLU A 31 -13.30 -1.89 -0.35
N LEU A 32 -13.49 -1.52 0.91
CA LEU A 32 -13.18 -2.41 2.03
C LEU A 32 -14.23 -3.53 2.06
N ILE A 33 -13.79 -4.76 1.88
CA ILE A 33 -14.69 -5.92 1.85
C ILE A 33 -14.84 -6.53 3.24
N LYS A 34 -13.72 -6.66 3.97
CA LYS A 34 -13.73 -7.30 5.29
C LYS A 34 -12.62 -6.73 6.14
N GLY A 35 -12.87 -6.66 7.44
CA GLY A 35 -11.87 -6.30 8.43
C GLY A 35 -12.13 -4.98 9.12
N THR A 36 -11.46 -4.78 10.23
CA THR A 36 -11.49 -3.55 11.03
C THR A 36 -10.08 -3.22 11.52
N ALA A 37 -9.89 -2.04 12.10
CA ALA A 37 -8.61 -1.62 12.65
C ALA A 37 -8.06 -2.55 13.74
N ALA A 38 -8.91 -3.37 14.34
CA ALA A 38 -8.49 -4.35 15.35
C ALA A 38 -7.70 -5.53 14.74
N GLY A 39 -7.80 -5.73 13.45
CA GLY A 39 -7.13 -6.83 12.76
C GLY A 39 -7.72 -8.20 13.08
N PRO A 40 -6.99 -9.28 12.83
CA PRO A 40 -5.67 -9.37 12.20
C PRO A 40 -5.68 -9.32 10.66
N TYR A 41 -6.84 -9.13 10.04
CA TYR A 41 -7.04 -9.24 8.59
C TYR A 41 -7.93 -8.10 8.09
N ALA A 42 -7.62 -7.59 6.91
CA ALA A 42 -8.50 -6.69 6.17
C ALA A 42 -8.21 -6.82 4.67
N ASN A 43 -9.24 -6.65 3.84
CA ASN A 43 -9.03 -6.69 2.38
C ASN A 43 -9.85 -5.66 1.64
N TRP A 44 -9.29 -5.19 0.54
CA TRP A 44 -9.90 -4.23 -0.38
C TRP A 44 -9.94 -4.80 -1.79
N ASP A 45 -11.05 -4.55 -2.48
CA ASP A 45 -11.27 -4.96 -3.86
C ASP A 45 -11.51 -3.76 -4.76
N VAL A 46 -11.15 -3.90 -6.03
CA VAL A 46 -11.56 -2.99 -7.11
C VAL A 46 -12.31 -3.85 -8.12
N HIS A 47 -13.55 -3.48 -8.39
CA HIS A 47 -14.42 -4.22 -9.33
C HIS A 47 -14.49 -5.73 -9.03
N GLY A 48 -14.57 -6.08 -7.75
CA GLY A 48 -14.64 -7.48 -7.32
C GLY A 48 -13.35 -8.26 -7.38
N GLN A 49 -12.24 -7.58 -7.69
CA GLN A 49 -10.88 -8.18 -7.69
C GLN A 49 -10.12 -7.69 -6.49
N GLY A 50 -9.53 -8.60 -5.72
CA GLY A 50 -8.69 -8.24 -4.59
C GLY A 50 -7.45 -7.48 -5.04
N VAL A 51 -7.22 -6.30 -4.44
CA VAL A 51 -6.05 -5.48 -4.74
C VAL A 51 -5.06 -5.43 -3.59
N LEU A 52 -5.54 -5.58 -2.37
CA LEU A 52 -4.68 -5.53 -1.18
C LEU A 52 -5.31 -6.31 -0.04
N VAL A 53 -4.48 -7.06 0.66
CA VAL A 53 -4.80 -7.66 1.95
C VAL A 53 -3.78 -7.19 2.97
N LEU A 54 -4.26 -6.76 4.13
CA LEU A 54 -3.42 -6.56 5.31
C LEU A 54 -3.58 -7.76 6.24
N PHE A 55 -2.46 -8.22 6.77
CA PHE A 55 -2.46 -9.28 7.75
C PHE A 55 -1.44 -8.96 8.85
N ASP A 56 -1.79 -9.24 10.11
CA ASP A 56 -0.86 -9.06 11.21
C ASP A 56 0.37 -9.94 11.01
N ARG A 57 1.57 -9.33 11.05
CA ARG A 57 2.82 -10.03 10.78
C ARG A 57 3.07 -11.18 11.75
N ALA A 58 2.87 -10.92 13.05
CA ALA A 58 3.11 -11.94 14.08
C ALA A 58 2.15 -13.13 13.91
N ALA A 59 0.87 -12.84 13.63
CA ALA A 59 -0.11 -13.89 13.40
C ALA A 59 0.25 -14.75 12.18
N MET A 60 0.68 -14.14 11.10
CA MET A 60 1.09 -14.88 9.91
C MET A 60 2.38 -15.68 10.16
N ALA A 61 3.31 -15.12 10.92
CA ALA A 61 4.55 -15.81 11.25
C ALA A 61 4.29 -17.11 12.03
N GLU A 62 3.30 -17.09 12.91
CA GLU A 62 2.87 -18.31 13.60
C GLU A 62 2.29 -19.35 12.63
N VAL A 63 1.42 -18.90 11.72
CA VAL A 63 0.80 -19.79 10.73
C VAL A 63 1.82 -20.37 9.76
N ALA A 64 2.75 -19.54 9.27
CA ALA A 64 3.75 -19.95 8.29
C ALA A 64 4.98 -20.63 8.89
N GLY A 65 5.14 -20.57 10.23
CA GLY A 65 6.29 -21.16 10.90
C GLY A 65 7.55 -20.31 10.79
N THR A 66 7.43 -19.00 10.65
CA THR A 66 8.56 -18.07 10.46
C THR A 66 8.83 -17.16 11.65
N ALA A 67 8.20 -17.41 12.80
CA ALA A 67 8.28 -16.52 13.96
C ALA A 67 9.71 -16.32 14.50
N ALA A 68 10.61 -17.29 14.27
CA ALA A 68 12.00 -17.21 14.72
C ALA A 68 12.88 -16.32 13.83
N ARG A 69 12.41 -15.91 12.67
CA ARG A 69 13.19 -15.04 11.79
C ARG A 69 13.14 -13.59 12.29
N PRO A 70 14.28 -12.88 12.29
CA PRO A 70 14.28 -11.51 12.74
C PRO A 70 13.60 -10.56 11.75
N VAL A 71 12.98 -9.50 12.27
CA VAL A 71 12.55 -8.36 11.46
C VAL A 71 13.74 -7.41 11.36
N GLN A 72 14.18 -7.14 10.14
CA GLN A 72 15.34 -6.27 9.92
C GLN A 72 15.02 -5.21 8.88
N PRO A 73 15.44 -3.94 9.11
CA PRO A 73 15.39 -2.93 8.06
C PRO A 73 16.38 -3.34 6.94
N ALA A 74 15.93 -3.16 5.69
CA ALA A 74 16.71 -3.51 4.51
C ALA A 74 16.31 -2.63 3.35
N GLN A 75 17.07 -2.71 2.25
CA GLN A 75 16.67 -2.12 0.98
C GLN A 75 15.34 -2.77 0.55
N ASP A 76 14.43 -1.97 -0.03
CA ASP A 76 13.14 -2.47 -0.46
C ASP A 76 13.28 -3.57 -1.51
N THR A 77 12.54 -4.66 -1.33
CA THR A 77 12.50 -5.76 -2.30
C THR A 77 11.14 -5.86 -3.00
N VAL A 78 10.14 -5.16 -2.47
CA VAL A 78 8.77 -5.11 -3.01
C VAL A 78 8.24 -3.70 -2.85
N MET A 79 7.47 -3.25 -3.80
CA MET A 79 6.75 -1.98 -3.73
C MET A 79 5.40 -2.09 -4.41
N PHE A 80 4.49 -1.17 -4.12
CA PHE A 80 3.23 -1.05 -4.84
C PHE A 80 3.32 0.08 -5.86
N VAL A 81 2.67 -0.11 -6.99
CA VAL A 81 2.45 0.96 -7.96
C VAL A 81 0.95 1.17 -8.11
N CYS A 82 0.52 2.41 -7.86
CA CYS A 82 -0.88 2.80 -8.03
C CYS A 82 -0.95 3.76 -9.21
N ARG A 83 -1.66 3.35 -10.26
CA ARG A 83 -1.97 4.27 -11.35
C ARG A 83 -3.15 5.14 -10.92
N VAL A 84 -2.96 6.45 -10.93
CA VAL A 84 -3.94 7.43 -10.48
C VAL A 84 -4.17 8.48 -11.57
N PRO A 85 -5.34 9.15 -11.59
CA PRO A 85 -5.59 10.20 -12.57
C PRO A 85 -4.66 11.40 -12.43
N GLU A 86 -4.31 11.78 -11.20
CA GLU A 86 -3.50 12.96 -10.90
C GLU A 86 -2.53 12.66 -9.76
N VAL A 87 -1.25 12.55 -10.09
CA VAL A 87 -0.21 12.18 -9.12
C VAL A 87 -0.10 13.19 -7.98
N ALA A 88 -0.16 14.50 -8.27
CA ALA A 88 -0.02 15.52 -7.23
C ALA A 88 -1.14 15.42 -6.18
N ALA A 89 -2.38 15.22 -6.63
CA ALA A 89 -3.52 15.05 -5.71
C ALA A 89 -3.39 13.77 -4.89
N GLY A 90 -2.99 12.67 -5.51
CA GLY A 90 -2.78 11.40 -4.82
C GLY A 90 -1.64 11.48 -3.80
N PHE A 91 -0.57 12.17 -4.15
CA PHE A 91 0.56 12.42 -3.25
C PHE A 91 0.12 13.20 -2.01
N ASP A 92 -0.59 14.31 -2.21
CA ASP A 92 -1.09 15.14 -1.10
C ASP A 92 -2.04 14.36 -0.20
N LEU A 93 -2.91 13.55 -0.79
CA LEU A 93 -3.83 12.68 -0.05
C LEU A 93 -3.07 11.71 0.86
N CYS A 94 -2.08 11.01 0.32
CA CYS A 94 -1.28 10.05 1.08
C CYS A 94 -0.55 10.74 2.25
N VAL A 95 0.05 11.88 1.99
CA VAL A 95 0.79 12.64 3.02
C VAL A 95 -0.16 13.10 4.14
N ARG A 96 -1.35 13.59 3.78
CA ARG A 96 -2.35 14.01 4.79
C ARG A 96 -2.76 12.85 5.69
N HIS A 97 -2.74 11.64 5.20
CA HIS A 97 -3.15 10.46 5.97
C HIS A 97 -1.98 9.68 6.57
N GLY A 98 -0.81 10.29 6.63
CA GLY A 98 0.31 9.76 7.41
C GLY A 98 1.41 9.08 6.63
N ALA A 99 1.41 9.16 5.30
CA ALA A 99 2.53 8.66 4.50
C ALA A 99 3.77 9.53 4.69
N THR A 100 4.93 8.89 4.64
CA THR A 100 6.23 9.57 4.65
C THR A 100 6.66 9.83 3.21
N VAL A 101 7.11 11.05 2.93
CA VAL A 101 7.61 11.42 1.60
C VAL A 101 8.94 10.75 1.32
N VAL A 102 9.07 10.13 0.14
CA VAL A 102 10.35 9.61 -0.37
C VAL A 102 10.84 10.51 -1.50
N THR A 103 10.03 10.67 -2.54
CA THR A 103 10.34 11.55 -3.69
C THR A 103 9.06 12.25 -4.12
N GLY A 104 9.10 13.57 -4.20
CA GLY A 104 7.96 14.36 -4.65
C GLY A 104 7.61 14.10 -6.12
N VAL A 105 6.57 14.79 -6.59
CA VAL A 105 6.11 14.63 -7.98
C VAL A 105 7.25 14.95 -8.94
N THR A 106 7.55 14.01 -9.83
CA THR A 106 8.67 14.09 -10.77
C THR A 106 8.25 13.59 -12.14
N GLU A 107 8.64 14.30 -13.18
CA GLU A 107 8.45 13.85 -14.55
C GLU A 107 9.43 12.74 -14.88
N ARG A 108 8.94 11.71 -15.60
CA ARG A 108 9.75 10.55 -15.98
C ARG A 108 9.71 10.35 -17.50
N PRO A 109 10.25 11.30 -18.30
CA PRO A 109 10.13 11.22 -19.75
C PRO A 109 10.77 9.98 -20.35
N HIS A 110 11.78 9.41 -19.70
CA HIS A 110 12.43 8.17 -20.17
C HIS A 110 11.58 6.93 -19.94
N TRP A 111 10.55 7.01 -19.09
CA TRP A 111 9.66 5.88 -18.82
C TRP A 111 8.44 5.88 -19.74
N GLY A 112 8.10 7.04 -20.28
CA GLY A 112 6.98 7.18 -21.18
C GLY A 112 6.53 8.63 -21.33
N PRO A 113 5.74 8.94 -22.37
CA PRO A 113 5.24 10.29 -22.59
C PRO A 113 4.26 10.68 -21.48
N ASN A 114 4.42 11.90 -20.97
CA ASN A 114 3.57 12.48 -19.93
C ASN A 114 3.58 11.70 -18.60
N LEU A 115 4.51 10.80 -18.43
CA LEU A 115 4.56 9.96 -17.24
C LEU A 115 5.14 10.74 -16.07
N ARG A 116 4.41 10.76 -14.95
CA ARG A 116 4.80 11.42 -13.72
C ARG A 116 4.69 10.43 -12.57
N THR A 117 5.60 10.51 -11.61
CA THR A 117 5.59 9.65 -10.43
C THR A 117 5.79 10.46 -9.16
N ALA A 118 5.37 9.88 -8.05
CA ALA A 118 5.75 10.30 -6.71
C ALA A 118 5.92 9.04 -5.86
N HIS A 119 6.76 9.11 -4.85
CA HIS A 119 7.06 7.98 -3.98
C HIS A 119 6.81 8.37 -2.53
N VAL A 120 6.08 7.52 -1.83
CA VAL A 120 5.80 7.67 -0.40
C VAL A 120 5.98 6.32 0.29
N ARG A 121 6.01 6.35 1.63
CA ARG A 121 5.95 5.13 2.44
C ARG A 121 4.67 5.15 3.27
N ASP A 122 4.04 4.00 3.39
CA ASP A 122 2.90 3.82 4.28
C ASP A 122 3.38 3.84 5.76
N PRO A 123 2.47 3.77 6.75
CA PRO A 123 2.87 3.78 8.16
C PRO A 123 3.79 2.64 8.60
N GLU A 124 3.80 1.52 7.88
CA GLU A 124 4.72 0.41 8.15
C GLU A 124 6.09 0.62 7.49
N GLY A 125 6.18 1.52 6.52
CA GLY A 125 7.38 1.77 5.74
C GLY A 125 7.38 1.14 4.35
N THR A 126 6.26 0.58 3.91
CA THR A 126 6.15 -0.01 2.57
C THR A 126 6.19 1.08 1.51
N LEU A 127 7.03 0.89 0.50
CA LEU A 127 7.21 1.84 -0.58
C LEU A 127 6.05 1.78 -1.56
N ILE A 128 5.51 2.95 -1.90
CA ILE A 128 4.40 3.11 -2.84
C ILE A 128 4.80 4.12 -3.90
N GLU A 129 4.63 3.75 -5.18
CA GLU A 129 4.73 4.68 -6.30
C GLU A 129 3.32 5.06 -6.75
N LEU A 130 3.08 6.36 -6.87
CA LEU A 130 1.90 6.89 -7.55
C LEU A 130 2.33 7.27 -8.96
N GLN A 131 1.53 6.92 -9.96
CA GLN A 131 1.90 7.07 -11.35
C GLN A 131 0.71 7.54 -12.18
N SER A 132 0.94 8.49 -13.08
CA SER A 132 -0.04 8.92 -14.09
C SER A 132 0.62 9.10 -15.45
N TYR A 133 -0.15 8.85 -16.53
CA TYR A 133 0.27 9.05 -17.90
C TYR A 133 -0.92 9.06 -18.86
#